data_e9774da0241c7678fb2438c86b72eb3d
#
_entry.id   e9774da0241c7678fb2438c86b72eb3d
#
_cell.length_a   1.000
_cell.length_b   1.000
_cell.length_c   1.000
_cell.angle_alpha   90.00
_cell.angle_beta   90.00
_cell.angle_gamma   90.00
#
_symmetry.space_group_name_H-M   'P 1'
#
loop_
_entity.id
_entity.type
_entity.pdbx_description
1 polymer ?
#
loop_
_entity_poly.entity_id
_entity_poly.type
_entity_poly.pdbx_seq_one_letter_code
_entity_poly.pdbx_strand_id
1 'polypeptide(L)'
;ILIGLVGSEMCIRDRCYTDTLIYKTSQEIICTLVDVVSKNGNLLLNVGPKADGTLPEGDKKILRDLADWMAVNREAIHGAKVWRKSSEGPTKMQEGQFSDQKEMVYTPQDYRFTVNHGNIYAIALKCPQDGNFCVQSLAESSDQNLPEFHGIIRQVEVLGYEKSPEWKTDAEGLHVKTSGFYSEFPVVLKIVVS
;
A
#
# COMPACT_ATOMS: atom_id res chain seq x y z
N ILE A 1 -23.39 14.18 -3.01
CA ILE A 1 -22.22 13.43 -2.53
C ILE A 1 -21.66 12.70 -3.74
N LEU A 2 -20.69 13.29 -4.37
CA LEU A 2 -19.85 12.58 -5.33
C LEU A 2 -18.85 11.74 -4.53
N ILE A 3 -19.25 10.53 -4.21
CA ILE A 3 -18.29 9.49 -3.87
C ILE A 3 -17.61 9.18 -5.20
N GLY A 4 -16.40 9.69 -5.38
CA GLY A 4 -15.60 9.32 -6.53
C GLY A 4 -15.42 7.81 -6.50
N LEU A 5 -16.00 7.14 -7.46
CA LEU A 5 -15.58 5.82 -7.87
C LEU A 5 -14.12 5.98 -8.28
N VAL A 6 -13.21 5.66 -7.39
CA VAL A 6 -11.80 5.50 -7.71
C VAL A 6 -11.74 4.23 -8.57
N GLY A 7 -11.54 4.44 -9.84
CA GLY A 7 -11.94 3.61 -10.93
C GLY A 7 -11.34 2.23 -10.96
N SER A 8 -12.06 1.38 -11.57
CA SER A 8 -11.68 0.18 -12.28
C SER A 8 -10.78 0.51 -13.48
N GLU A 9 -9.63 1.15 -13.29
CA GLU A 9 -8.87 1.70 -14.42
C GLU A 9 -7.88 0.74 -15.04
N MET A 10 -7.79 -0.48 -14.54
CA MET A 10 -6.80 -1.42 -15.01
C MET A 10 -7.16 -2.16 -16.29
N CYS A 11 -8.34 -1.96 -16.82
CA CYS A 11 -8.81 -2.75 -17.96
C CYS A 11 -9.52 -1.93 -19.00
N ILE A 12 -9.03 -0.74 -19.28
CA ILE A 12 -9.68 0.11 -20.28
C ILE A 12 -9.49 -0.41 -21.69
N ARG A 13 -8.49 -1.23 -21.98
CA ARG A 13 -8.22 -1.65 -23.36
C ARG A 13 -8.83 -2.97 -23.74
N ASP A 14 -8.93 -3.95 -22.83
CA ASP A 14 -9.41 -5.26 -23.28
C ASP A 14 -10.12 -6.03 -22.16
N ARG A 15 -11.42 -6.11 -22.27
CA ARG A 15 -12.21 -7.09 -21.52
C ARG A 15 -12.08 -8.51 -22.11
N CYS A 16 -11.20 -8.67 -23.11
CA CYS A 16 -10.99 -9.90 -23.85
C CYS A 16 -9.50 -10.17 -23.96
N TYR A 17 -9.12 -11.45 -23.95
CA TYR A 17 -7.76 -11.87 -24.20
C TYR A 17 -7.29 -11.44 -25.59
N THR A 18 -6.10 -10.88 -25.68
CA THR A 18 -5.35 -10.67 -26.91
C THR A 18 -3.91 -11.10 -26.71
N ASP A 19 -3.26 -11.60 -27.77
CA ASP A 19 -1.85 -12.06 -27.72
C ASP A 19 -0.84 -10.91 -27.47
N THR A 20 -1.30 -9.65 -27.50
CA THR A 20 -0.48 -8.45 -27.37
C THR A 20 -0.74 -7.69 -26.07
N LEU A 21 -1.26 -8.37 -25.04
CA LEU A 21 -1.53 -7.74 -23.74
C LEU A 21 -0.25 -7.25 -23.06
N ILE A 22 -0.22 -5.97 -22.74
CA ILE A 22 0.81 -5.40 -21.88
C ILE A 22 0.26 -5.45 -20.45
N TYR A 23 0.87 -6.29 -19.62
CA TYR A 23 0.51 -6.44 -18.22
C TYR A 23 1.15 -5.34 -17.38
N LYS A 24 0.40 -4.81 -16.43
CA LYS A 24 0.99 -4.12 -15.27
C LYS A 24 1.71 -5.13 -14.38
N THR A 25 2.74 -4.70 -13.71
CA THR A 25 3.44 -5.57 -12.75
C THR A 25 2.56 -5.85 -11.53
N SER A 26 2.79 -6.98 -10.86
CA SER A 26 2.10 -7.30 -9.60
C SER A 26 2.32 -6.20 -8.55
N GLN A 27 3.51 -5.60 -8.51
CA GLN A 27 3.82 -4.48 -7.62
C GLN A 27 2.93 -3.26 -7.89
N GLU A 28 2.76 -2.84 -9.17
CA GLU A 28 1.89 -1.72 -9.53
C GLU A 28 0.44 -1.96 -9.11
N ILE A 29 -0.03 -3.20 -9.28
CA ILE A 29 -1.40 -3.59 -8.90
C ILE A 29 -1.58 -3.53 -7.40
N ILE A 30 -0.63 -4.06 -6.62
CA ILE A 30 -0.68 -4.00 -5.16
C ILE A 30 -0.58 -2.55 -4.67
N CYS A 31 0.29 -1.73 -5.25
CA CYS A 31 0.37 -0.30 -4.93
C CYS A 31 -0.95 0.42 -5.23
N THR A 32 -1.61 0.09 -6.35
CA THR A 32 -2.91 0.65 -6.73
C THR A 32 -3.98 0.22 -5.71
N LEU A 33 -4.04 -1.06 -5.32
CA LEU A 33 -4.96 -1.56 -4.30
C LEU A 33 -4.79 -0.78 -2.98
N VAL A 34 -3.56 -0.64 -2.53
CA VAL A 34 -3.22 0.05 -1.28
C VAL A 34 -3.62 1.53 -1.35
N ASP A 35 -3.33 2.21 -2.46
CA ASP A 35 -3.70 3.62 -2.64
C ASP A 35 -5.21 3.81 -2.64
N VAL A 36 -5.94 2.98 -3.37
CA VAL A 36 -7.41 3.02 -3.45
C VAL A 36 -8.04 2.79 -2.08
N VAL A 37 -7.59 1.77 -1.34
CA VAL A 37 -8.14 1.45 -0.01
C VAL A 37 -7.82 2.55 1.00
N SER A 38 -6.63 3.14 0.96
CA SER A 38 -6.25 4.25 1.85
C SER A 38 -7.13 5.50 1.68
N LYS A 39 -7.81 5.62 0.53
CA LYS A 39 -8.74 6.70 0.18
C LYS A 39 -10.21 6.28 0.29
N ASN A 40 -10.51 5.15 0.93
CA ASN A 40 -11.86 4.58 1.07
C ASN A 40 -12.50 4.16 -0.26
N GLY A 41 -11.69 3.79 -1.23
CA GLY A 41 -12.16 3.28 -2.53
C GLY A 41 -12.20 1.76 -2.59
N ASN A 42 -12.72 1.26 -3.71
CA ASN A 42 -12.75 -0.16 -4.05
C ASN A 42 -12.01 -0.38 -5.37
N LEU A 43 -11.19 -1.41 -5.42
CA LEU A 43 -10.51 -1.82 -6.64
C LEU A 43 -11.29 -2.98 -7.30
N LEU A 44 -11.64 -2.81 -8.57
CA LEU A 44 -12.15 -3.87 -9.44
C LEU A 44 -11.02 -4.31 -10.38
N LEU A 45 -10.50 -5.52 -10.15
CA LEU A 45 -9.47 -6.11 -10.99
C LEU A 45 -10.12 -7.07 -11.99
N ASN A 46 -9.99 -6.76 -13.28
CA ASN A 46 -10.42 -7.64 -14.36
C ASN A 46 -9.30 -8.58 -14.80
N VAL A 47 -9.68 -9.78 -15.17
CA VAL A 47 -8.82 -10.76 -15.84
C VAL A 47 -9.48 -11.18 -17.16
N GLY A 48 -8.68 -11.39 -18.20
CA GLY A 48 -9.16 -11.73 -19.55
C GLY A 48 -9.01 -13.23 -19.86
N PRO A 49 -10.04 -14.08 -19.67
CA PRO A 49 -9.93 -15.48 -20.01
C PRO A 49 -9.75 -15.69 -21.52
N LYS A 50 -9.02 -16.73 -21.89
CA LYS A 50 -8.93 -17.21 -23.27
C LYS A 50 -10.27 -17.78 -23.74
N ALA A 51 -10.38 -18.02 -25.06
CA ALA A 51 -11.59 -18.60 -25.66
C ALA A 51 -11.97 -19.99 -25.10
N ASP A 52 -11.00 -20.73 -24.60
CA ASP A 52 -11.17 -22.03 -23.94
C ASP A 52 -11.54 -21.93 -22.46
N GLY A 53 -11.72 -20.71 -21.93
CA GLY A 53 -12.02 -20.43 -20.53
C GLY A 53 -10.82 -20.46 -19.58
N THR A 54 -9.61 -20.73 -20.07
CA THR A 54 -8.40 -20.71 -19.23
C THR A 54 -7.87 -19.30 -19.07
N LEU A 55 -7.15 -19.04 -17.95
CA LEU A 55 -6.46 -17.80 -17.73
C LEU A 55 -5.03 -17.85 -18.32
N PRO A 56 -4.57 -16.76 -18.95
CA PRO A 56 -3.18 -16.61 -19.35
C PRO A 56 -2.22 -16.72 -18.16
N GLU A 57 -0.98 -17.14 -18.40
CA GLU A 57 0.01 -17.27 -17.32
C GLU A 57 0.39 -15.94 -16.67
N GLY A 58 0.33 -14.82 -17.42
CA GLY A 58 0.52 -13.48 -16.87
C GLY A 58 -0.53 -13.15 -15.80
N ASP A 59 -1.83 -13.36 -16.10
CA ASP A 59 -2.90 -13.15 -15.14
C ASP A 59 -2.75 -14.06 -13.91
N LYS A 60 -2.45 -15.34 -14.13
CA LYS A 60 -2.23 -16.30 -13.05
C LYS A 60 -1.09 -15.87 -12.13
N LYS A 61 0.02 -15.36 -12.70
CA LYS A 61 1.15 -14.85 -11.91
C LYS A 61 0.72 -13.70 -11.04
N ILE A 62 0.07 -12.70 -11.60
CA ILE A 62 -0.41 -11.51 -10.88
C ILE A 62 -1.36 -11.92 -9.76
N LEU A 63 -2.30 -12.81 -10.03
CA LEU A 63 -3.26 -13.27 -9.01
C LEU A 63 -2.58 -14.06 -7.88
N ARG A 64 -1.54 -14.86 -8.17
CA ARG A 64 -0.76 -15.55 -7.14
C ARG A 64 0.01 -14.55 -6.28
N ASP A 65 0.76 -13.64 -6.90
CA ASP A 65 1.53 -12.62 -6.18
C ASP A 65 0.63 -11.78 -5.27
N LEU A 66 -0.56 -11.39 -5.76
CA LEU A 66 -1.55 -10.66 -4.98
C LEU A 66 -2.10 -11.51 -3.81
N ALA A 67 -2.39 -12.78 -4.06
CA ALA A 67 -2.90 -13.70 -3.03
C ALA A 67 -1.84 -13.92 -1.94
N ASP A 68 -0.58 -14.12 -2.30
CA ASP A 68 0.52 -14.31 -1.36
C ASP A 68 0.75 -13.04 -0.52
N TRP A 69 0.73 -11.86 -1.15
CA TRP A 69 0.82 -10.60 -0.44
C TRP A 69 -0.35 -10.39 0.51
N MET A 70 -1.58 -10.69 0.07
CA MET A 70 -2.79 -10.58 0.90
C MET A 70 -2.83 -11.60 2.04
N ALA A 71 -2.23 -12.79 1.88
CA ALA A 71 -2.15 -13.78 2.96
C ALA A 71 -1.43 -13.22 4.19
N VAL A 72 -0.44 -12.36 3.99
CA VAL A 72 0.35 -11.71 5.05
C VAL A 72 -0.30 -10.40 5.51
N ASN A 73 -0.78 -9.58 4.57
CA ASN A 73 -1.08 -8.17 4.82
C ASN A 73 -2.58 -7.84 4.87
N ARG A 74 -3.45 -8.84 4.83
CA ARG A 74 -4.91 -8.67 4.70
C ARG A 74 -5.52 -7.78 5.79
N GLU A 75 -4.96 -7.76 7.00
CA GLU A 75 -5.48 -6.96 8.10
C GLU A 75 -5.36 -5.45 7.87
N ALA A 76 -4.42 -5.02 7.03
CA ALA A 76 -4.29 -3.63 6.62
C ALA A 76 -5.29 -3.23 5.52
N ILE A 77 -5.97 -4.21 4.90
CA ILE A 77 -6.86 -4.02 3.74
C ILE A 77 -8.31 -4.39 4.06
N HIS A 78 -8.56 -5.63 4.55
CA HIS A 78 -9.91 -6.11 4.81
C HIS A 78 -10.52 -5.46 6.05
N GLY A 79 -11.64 -4.75 5.87
CA GLY A 79 -12.32 -4.02 6.93
C GLY A 79 -11.58 -2.77 7.40
N ALA A 80 -10.52 -2.40 6.70
CA ALA A 80 -9.75 -1.20 7.00
C ALA A 80 -10.58 0.07 6.71
N LYS A 81 -10.29 1.11 7.46
CA LYS A 81 -10.87 2.44 7.32
C LYS A 81 -9.77 3.44 7.00
N VAL A 82 -10.17 4.59 6.48
CA VAL A 82 -9.22 5.69 6.27
C VAL A 82 -8.66 6.18 7.60
N TRP A 83 -7.39 6.49 7.61
CA TRP A 83 -6.79 7.26 8.68
C TRP A 83 -6.95 8.76 8.40
N ARG A 84 -6.68 9.61 9.39
CA ARG A 84 -6.73 11.08 9.25
C ARG A 84 -5.93 11.63 8.06
N LYS A 85 -4.91 10.91 7.61
CA LYS A 85 -4.07 11.19 6.46
C LYS A 85 -3.99 9.93 5.62
N SER A 86 -4.31 10.02 4.34
CA SER A 86 -4.32 8.84 3.45
C SER A 86 -2.92 8.47 2.94
N SER A 87 -2.01 9.47 2.87
CA SER A 87 -0.70 9.28 2.24
C SER A 87 0.35 10.24 2.76
N GLU A 88 1.62 9.84 2.66
CA GLU A 88 2.78 10.73 2.75
C GLU A 88 3.81 10.32 1.70
N GLY A 89 4.78 11.21 1.45
CA GLY A 89 5.88 11.02 0.53
C GLY A 89 5.85 11.99 -0.66
N PRO A 90 6.94 11.99 -1.45
CA PRO A 90 7.13 12.95 -2.54
C PRO A 90 6.30 12.62 -3.78
N THR A 91 5.90 11.34 -3.98
CA THR A 91 5.22 10.92 -5.20
C THR A 91 3.74 11.27 -5.14
N LYS A 92 3.33 12.23 -5.97
CA LYS A 92 1.92 12.61 -6.13
C LYS A 92 1.32 11.77 -7.25
N MET A 93 0.21 11.08 -6.96
CA MET A 93 -0.61 10.46 -8.00
C MET A 93 -1.22 11.56 -8.87
N GLN A 94 -1.11 11.40 -10.19
CA GLN A 94 -1.81 12.31 -11.10
C GLN A 94 -3.31 12.04 -11.02
N GLU A 95 -4.06 13.07 -10.67
CA GLU A 95 -5.52 13.04 -10.73
C GLU A 95 -5.94 13.16 -12.20
N GLY A 96 -6.72 12.20 -12.69
CA GLY A 96 -7.28 12.25 -14.04
C GLY A 96 -7.64 10.88 -14.61
N GLN A 97 -8.65 10.86 -15.42
CA GLN A 97 -9.32 9.69 -15.97
C GLN A 97 -8.48 8.82 -16.94
N PHE A 98 -7.27 9.25 -17.29
CA PHE A 98 -6.42 8.60 -18.30
C PHE A 98 -4.92 8.55 -17.92
N SER A 99 -4.60 8.47 -16.63
CA SER A 99 -3.22 8.44 -16.16
C SER A 99 -2.53 7.06 -16.28
N ASP A 100 -3.17 6.08 -16.91
CA ASP A 100 -2.73 4.68 -17.00
C ASP A 100 -1.43 4.45 -17.78
N GLN A 101 -0.87 5.49 -18.40
CA GLN A 101 0.27 5.31 -19.33
C GLN A 101 1.64 5.60 -18.71
N LYS A 102 1.71 6.07 -17.45
CA LYS A 102 3.01 6.33 -16.82
C LYS A 102 3.24 5.37 -15.68
N GLU A 103 4.33 4.62 -15.81
CA GLU A 103 4.89 3.83 -14.72
C GLU A 103 5.18 4.74 -13.53
N MET A 104 4.55 4.47 -12.39
CA MET A 104 4.74 5.24 -11.16
C MET A 104 5.97 4.72 -10.43
N VAL A 105 6.99 5.54 -10.33
CA VAL A 105 8.20 5.20 -9.56
C VAL A 105 8.04 5.72 -8.14
N TYR A 106 7.79 4.79 -7.20
CA TYR A 106 7.72 5.10 -5.77
C TYR A 106 9.10 5.14 -5.12
N THR A 107 9.18 5.91 -4.05
CA THR A 107 10.36 6.02 -3.20
C THR A 107 10.12 5.35 -1.84
N PRO A 108 11.16 5.05 -1.04
CA PRO A 108 10.99 4.53 0.31
C PRO A 108 10.29 5.48 1.30
N GLN A 109 10.07 6.74 0.91
CA GLN A 109 9.32 7.73 1.69
C GLN A 109 7.83 7.76 1.36
N ASP A 110 7.39 7.00 0.34
CA ASP A 110 5.99 6.95 -0.06
C ASP A 110 5.22 5.94 0.78
N TYR A 111 4.31 6.43 1.61
CA TYR A 111 3.43 5.61 2.44
C TYR A 111 1.97 5.85 2.13
N ARG A 112 1.16 4.85 2.42
CA ARG A 112 -0.29 4.91 2.50
C ARG A 112 -0.73 4.46 3.87
N PHE A 113 -1.85 5.01 4.34
CA PHE A 113 -2.32 4.75 5.70
C PHE A 113 -3.72 4.18 5.72
N THR A 114 -3.90 3.18 6.57
CA THR A 114 -5.21 2.63 6.91
C THR A 114 -5.30 2.42 8.43
N VAL A 115 -6.51 2.20 8.93
CA VAL A 115 -6.78 1.88 10.34
C VAL A 115 -7.68 0.67 10.41
N ASN A 116 -7.34 -0.27 11.25
CA ASN A 116 -8.19 -1.43 11.52
C ASN A 116 -8.03 -1.89 12.97
N HIS A 117 -9.14 -2.24 13.62
CA HIS A 117 -9.16 -2.69 15.02
C HIS A 117 -8.36 -1.80 16.00
N GLY A 118 -8.38 -0.48 15.78
CA GLY A 118 -7.66 0.49 16.60
C GLY A 118 -6.16 0.63 16.30
N ASN A 119 -5.62 -0.16 15.40
CA ASN A 119 -4.22 -0.07 14.98
C ASN A 119 -4.09 0.79 13.71
N ILE A 120 -2.96 1.48 13.58
CA ILE A 120 -2.57 2.19 12.37
C ILE A 120 -1.69 1.28 11.53
N TYR A 121 -1.93 1.27 10.23
CA TYR A 121 -1.09 0.55 9.26
C TYR A 121 -0.45 1.59 8.34
N ALA A 122 0.88 1.70 8.43
CA ALA A 122 1.68 2.48 7.49
C ALA A 122 2.27 1.53 6.44
N ILE A 123 1.84 1.70 5.20
CA ILE A 123 2.17 0.81 4.09
C ILE A 123 3.19 1.51 3.21
N ALA A 124 4.46 1.10 3.30
CA ALA A 124 5.54 1.58 2.45
C ALA A 124 5.36 1.02 1.04
N LEU A 125 5.19 1.87 0.04
CA LEU A 125 4.99 1.46 -1.36
C LEU A 125 6.26 0.89 -2.00
N LYS A 126 7.42 1.23 -1.43
CA LYS A 126 8.72 0.69 -1.79
C LYS A 126 9.52 0.38 -0.54
N CYS A 127 10.01 -0.86 -0.46
CA CYS A 127 10.88 -1.28 0.63
C CYS A 127 12.24 -0.55 0.54
N PRO A 128 12.73 0.08 1.63
CA PRO A 128 14.08 0.62 1.67
C PRO A 128 15.10 -0.52 1.63
N GLN A 129 16.17 -0.35 0.84
CA GLN A 129 17.20 -1.39 0.67
C GLN A 129 18.01 -1.65 1.95
N ASP A 130 18.13 -0.65 2.79
CA ASP A 130 18.85 -0.72 4.07
C ASP A 130 17.98 -1.23 5.23
N GLY A 131 16.69 -1.51 4.98
CA GLY A 131 15.73 -1.96 5.99
C GLY A 131 15.32 -0.87 6.99
N ASN A 132 15.62 0.41 6.72
CA ASN A 132 15.30 1.55 7.58
C ASN A 132 14.07 2.28 7.05
N PHE A 133 12.96 2.19 7.77
CA PHE A 133 11.72 2.90 7.47
C PHE A 133 11.62 4.16 8.32
N CYS A 134 11.09 5.26 7.76
CA CYS A 134 10.82 6.49 8.48
C CYS A 134 9.42 7.00 8.07
N VAL A 135 8.50 7.05 9.05
CA VAL A 135 7.13 7.50 8.87
C VAL A 135 6.96 8.87 9.52
N GLN A 136 7.05 9.94 8.74
CA GLN A 136 7.03 11.32 9.23
C GLN A 136 5.68 11.71 9.87
N SER A 137 4.56 11.17 9.37
CA SER A 137 3.22 11.42 9.91
C SER A 137 3.01 10.88 11.33
N LEU A 138 3.97 10.13 11.87
CA LEU A 138 3.99 9.59 13.23
C LEU A 138 5.11 10.19 14.08
N ALA A 139 5.60 11.39 13.70
CA ALA A 139 6.56 12.15 14.49
C ALA A 139 6.01 12.53 15.87
N GLU A 140 6.88 12.61 16.86
CA GLU A 140 6.54 13.16 18.16
C GLU A 140 6.26 14.66 18.03
N SER A 141 5.08 15.09 18.46
CA SER A 141 4.77 16.51 18.58
C SER A 141 4.81 16.94 20.03
N SER A 142 5.59 17.98 20.29
CA SER A 142 5.59 18.66 21.60
C SER A 142 4.46 19.69 21.75
N ASP A 143 3.84 20.12 20.65
CA ASP A 143 2.74 21.08 20.62
C ASP A 143 1.40 20.38 20.42
N GLN A 144 0.62 20.26 21.51
CA GLN A 144 -0.71 19.65 21.50
C GLN A 144 -1.76 20.41 20.64
N ASN A 145 -1.45 21.61 20.20
CA ASN A 145 -2.35 22.41 19.37
C ASN A 145 -2.16 22.14 17.86
N LEU A 146 -1.09 21.44 17.46
CA LEU A 146 -0.88 21.09 16.09
C LEU A 146 -1.67 19.82 15.72
N PRO A 147 -2.15 19.69 14.47
CA PRO A 147 -2.90 18.53 14.00
C PRO A 147 -1.99 17.31 13.73
N GLU A 148 -1.00 17.08 14.59
CA GLU A 148 -0.05 16.01 14.50
C GLU A 148 -0.54 14.75 15.24
N PHE A 149 0.24 13.68 15.18
CA PHE A 149 -0.08 12.45 15.89
C PHE A 149 0.27 12.60 17.38
N HIS A 150 -0.74 12.46 18.27
CA HIS A 150 -0.57 12.55 19.71
C HIS A 150 -0.83 11.21 20.43
N GLY A 151 -0.97 10.12 19.67
CA GLY A 151 -1.14 8.79 20.25
C GLY A 151 0.18 8.24 20.81
N ILE A 152 0.06 7.39 21.83
CA ILE A 152 1.22 6.67 22.36
C ILE A 152 1.39 5.38 21.57
N ILE A 153 2.52 5.25 20.89
CA ILE A 153 2.90 3.99 20.21
C ILE A 153 3.35 2.99 21.27
N ARG A 154 2.71 1.83 21.31
CA ARG A 154 3.01 0.75 22.26
C ARG A 154 3.89 -0.34 21.63
N GLN A 155 3.65 -0.63 20.36
CA GLN A 155 4.34 -1.68 19.66
C GLN A 155 4.36 -1.37 18.16
N VAL A 156 5.40 -1.82 17.50
CA VAL A 156 5.51 -1.80 16.04
C VAL A 156 5.86 -3.21 15.57
N GLU A 157 5.13 -3.67 14.58
CA GLU A 157 5.37 -4.94 13.88
C GLU A 157 5.54 -4.65 12.39
N VAL A 158 6.35 -5.46 11.72
CA VAL A 158 6.44 -5.46 10.26
C VAL A 158 5.82 -6.78 9.80
N LEU A 159 4.69 -6.69 9.08
CA LEU A 159 3.98 -7.89 8.65
C LEU A 159 4.85 -8.72 7.70
N GLY A 160 4.94 -10.03 7.96
CA GLY A 160 5.83 -10.94 7.22
C GLY A 160 7.29 -10.93 7.67
N TYR A 161 7.65 -10.16 8.69
CA TYR A 161 8.95 -10.20 9.32
C TYR A 161 8.87 -10.95 10.65
N GLU A 162 9.57 -12.08 10.76
CA GLU A 162 9.47 -12.98 11.92
C GLU A 162 10.08 -12.42 13.21
N LYS A 163 10.97 -11.44 13.09
CA LYS A 163 11.65 -10.82 14.24
C LYS A 163 10.92 -9.54 14.65
N SER A 164 11.09 -9.14 15.90
CA SER A 164 10.67 -7.81 16.34
C SER A 164 11.62 -6.75 15.76
N PRO A 165 11.10 -5.72 15.07
CA PRO A 165 11.93 -4.63 14.59
C PRO A 165 12.41 -3.76 15.75
N GLU A 166 13.56 -3.14 15.59
CA GLU A 166 13.97 -2.00 16.43
C GLU A 166 13.20 -0.76 16.00
N TRP A 167 12.66 0.00 16.94
CA TRP A 167 11.94 1.22 16.60
C TRP A 167 12.12 2.31 17.65
N LYS A 168 12.02 3.55 17.22
CA LYS A 168 11.99 4.75 18.07
C LYS A 168 11.14 5.83 17.41
N THR A 169 10.62 6.75 18.19
CA THR A 169 10.01 7.98 17.71
C THR A 169 10.86 9.18 18.09
N ASP A 170 10.88 10.18 17.23
CA ASP A 170 11.48 11.49 17.47
C ASP A 170 10.74 12.57 16.65
N ALA A 171 11.28 13.78 16.63
CA ALA A 171 10.68 14.91 15.92
C ALA A 171 10.65 14.74 14.37
N GLU A 172 11.42 13.80 13.82
CA GLU A 172 11.45 13.53 12.39
C GLU A 172 10.42 12.46 11.97
N GLY A 173 10.04 11.54 12.90
CA GLY A 173 9.09 10.49 12.61
C GLY A 173 9.20 9.26 13.50
N LEU A 174 8.43 8.24 13.13
CA LEU A 174 8.61 6.87 13.61
C LEU A 174 9.68 6.20 12.74
N HIS A 175 10.80 5.87 13.35
CA HIS A 175 11.89 5.11 12.73
C HIS A 175 11.74 3.63 13.08
N VAL A 176 11.75 2.78 12.05
CA VAL A 176 11.65 1.31 12.22
C VAL A 176 12.78 0.68 11.45
N LYS A 177 13.55 -0.19 12.11
CA LYS A 177 14.69 -0.88 11.52
C LYS A 177 14.50 -2.37 11.52
N THR A 178 14.65 -2.96 10.34
CA THR A 178 14.63 -4.41 10.13
C THR A 178 16.02 -4.89 9.67
N SER A 179 16.46 -6.05 10.16
CA SER A 179 17.77 -6.61 9.78
C SER A 179 17.58 -7.72 8.75
N GLY A 180 18.09 -7.49 7.52
CA GLY A 180 18.09 -8.48 6.45
C GLY A 180 16.70 -8.75 5.84
N PHE A 181 15.75 -7.86 6.03
CA PHE A 181 14.42 -7.94 5.42
C PHE A 181 14.38 -7.08 4.16
N TYR A 182 13.87 -7.66 3.09
CA TYR A 182 13.59 -6.98 1.84
C TYR A 182 12.34 -7.58 1.19
N SER A 183 11.57 -6.76 0.52
CA SER A 183 10.41 -7.17 -0.27
C SER A 183 10.35 -6.36 -1.57
N GLU A 184 10.04 -7.04 -2.66
CA GLU A 184 9.71 -6.38 -3.94
C GLU A 184 8.33 -5.70 -3.89
N PHE A 185 7.46 -6.15 -2.97
CA PHE A 185 6.11 -5.64 -2.79
C PHE A 185 6.02 -4.64 -1.64
N PRO A 186 4.95 -3.83 -1.57
CA PRO A 186 4.68 -2.95 -0.45
C PRO A 186 4.79 -3.65 0.90
N VAL A 187 5.42 -2.97 1.85
CA VAL A 187 5.66 -3.48 3.21
C VAL A 187 4.73 -2.79 4.19
N VAL A 188 4.08 -3.56 5.04
CA VAL A 188 3.12 -3.06 6.01
C VAL A 188 3.74 -3.00 7.40
N LEU A 189 3.77 -1.80 7.97
CA LEU A 189 4.09 -1.55 9.37
C LEU A 189 2.78 -1.45 10.14
N LYS A 190 2.57 -2.34 11.10
CA LYS A 190 1.44 -2.30 12.03
C LYS A 190 1.87 -1.57 13.29
N ILE A 191 1.18 -0.49 13.61
CA ILE A 191 1.46 0.39 14.73
C ILE A 191 0.31 0.25 15.74
N VAL A 192 0.61 -0.33 16.89
CA VAL A 192 -0.32 -0.47 18.01
C VAL A 192 -0.26 0.79 18.83
N VAL A 193 -1.40 1.46 18.97
CA VAL A 193 -1.54 2.73 19.67
C VAL A 193 -2.52 2.60 20.85
N SER A 194 -2.40 3.50 21.82
CA SER A 194 -3.31 3.59 22.97
C SER A 194 -3.82 5.01 23.15
#